data_478fe9f396e4f5d1d4d8081b842b78f1
#
_entry.id   478fe9f396e4f5d1d4d8081b842b78f1
#
_cell.length_a   1.000
_cell.length_b   1.000
_cell.length_c   1.000
_cell.angle_alpha   90.00
_cell.angle_beta   90.00
_cell.angle_gamma   90.00
#
_symmetry.space_group_name_H-M   'P 1'
#
loop_
_entity.id
_entity.type
_entity.pdbx_description
1 polymer ?
#
loop_
_entity_poly.entity_id
_entity_poly.type
_entity_poly.pdbx_seq_one_letter_code
_entity_poly.pdbx_strand_id
1 'polypeptide(L)'
;MGKVINVLLIGQDAREGEESKNSDTVILITVNKETKKITMTSFLRDSYVTLNNVVDSNGKSHSGSTKLTLAYALGYQWGGTLGAMQVMDQVITNNFGPVVDHNIEVNMEAFDACINALGGVTITLDKDEAKYMNNYFSKFDAEGREFFEGDNLVDGWAAEVYVRTRHANNGDNDYNRTNRQRQVVAQVLEKVKNMSVLELNKLVDQLLPLVATDMTNTDMTNYILEVLPILPEMTLESIQCPNKEMGLWGEVADIFHNGEEHSIQHFDPAKCKAILVPITECD
;
A
#
# COMPACT_ATOMS: atom_id res chain seq x y z
N MET A 1 18.76 -16.55 2.10
CA MET A 1 17.88 -15.39 2.27
C MET A 1 17.63 -15.10 3.74
N GLY A 2 17.32 -13.83 4.07
CA GLY A 2 17.02 -13.42 5.43
C GLY A 2 15.78 -14.13 6.02
N LYS A 3 15.65 -14.07 7.34
CA LYS A 3 14.48 -14.63 8.05
C LYS A 3 13.22 -13.79 7.84
N VAL A 4 13.39 -12.52 7.55
CA VAL A 4 12.35 -11.53 7.25
C VAL A 4 12.49 -11.04 5.82
N ILE A 5 11.38 -10.76 5.17
CA ILE A 5 11.27 -10.18 3.83
C ILE A 5 10.33 -8.98 3.92
N ASN A 6 10.78 -7.81 3.50
CA ASN A 6 10.04 -6.56 3.51
C ASN A 6 9.76 -6.08 2.08
N VAL A 7 8.52 -6.18 1.63
CA VAL A 7 8.09 -5.73 0.30
C VAL A 7 7.21 -4.50 0.42
N LEU A 8 7.60 -3.39 -0.19
CA LEU A 8 6.83 -2.16 -0.21
C LEU A 8 5.84 -2.17 -1.37
N LEU A 9 4.56 -2.25 -1.07
CA LEU A 9 3.47 -2.11 -2.02
C LEU A 9 3.13 -0.63 -2.17
N ILE A 10 3.23 -0.11 -3.40
CA ILE A 10 2.97 1.29 -3.75
C ILE A 10 1.77 1.32 -4.70
N GLY A 11 0.65 1.87 -4.24
CA GLY A 11 -0.55 2.05 -5.05
C GLY A 11 -0.62 3.45 -5.66
N GLN A 12 -0.78 3.50 -6.98
CA GLN A 12 -0.93 4.73 -7.76
C GLN A 12 -2.40 4.97 -8.10
N ASP A 13 -2.89 6.19 -7.89
CA ASP A 13 -4.23 6.60 -8.34
C ASP A 13 -4.22 7.10 -9.80
N ALA A 14 -3.10 6.96 -10.51
CA ALA A 14 -2.97 7.37 -11.91
C ALA A 14 -3.58 6.32 -12.84
N ARG A 15 -4.35 6.79 -13.84
CA ARG A 15 -4.74 6.00 -15.01
C ARG A 15 -3.72 6.18 -16.12
N GLU A 16 -3.74 5.29 -17.11
CA GLU A 16 -2.87 5.40 -18.27
C GLU A 16 -3.03 6.79 -18.95
N GLY A 17 -1.90 7.51 -19.11
CA GLY A 17 -1.88 8.85 -19.70
C GLY A 17 -2.03 10.01 -18.69
N GLU A 18 -2.20 9.76 -17.39
CA GLU A 18 -2.22 10.81 -16.38
C GLU A 18 -0.80 11.17 -15.91
N GLU A 19 -0.52 12.49 -15.82
CA GLU A 19 0.81 12.98 -15.38
C GLU A 19 1.03 12.92 -13.86
N SER A 20 -0.03 12.77 -13.07
CA SER A 20 0.08 12.72 -11.61
C SER A 20 0.66 11.39 -11.15
N LYS A 21 1.79 11.45 -10.47
CA LYS A 21 2.53 10.29 -9.95
C LYS A 21 2.56 10.29 -8.42
N ASN A 22 1.43 10.56 -7.79
CA ASN A 22 1.31 10.50 -6.33
C ASN A 22 1.05 9.07 -5.86
N SER A 23 1.75 8.61 -4.82
CA SER A 23 1.43 7.34 -4.17
C SER A 23 0.34 7.55 -3.12
N ASP A 24 -0.87 7.06 -3.41
CA ASP A 24 -2.01 7.17 -2.49
C ASP A 24 -2.09 5.99 -1.50
N THR A 25 -1.42 4.90 -1.80
CA THR A 25 -1.31 3.71 -0.95
C THR A 25 0.16 3.35 -0.79
N VAL A 26 0.62 3.24 0.45
CA VAL A 26 1.98 2.80 0.79
C VAL A 26 1.85 1.77 1.91
N ILE A 27 2.07 0.49 1.62
CA ILE A 27 1.94 -0.61 2.58
C ILE A 27 3.21 -1.45 2.54
N LEU A 28 3.91 -1.57 3.66
CA LEU A 28 5.00 -2.52 3.82
C LEU A 28 4.42 -3.88 4.24
N ILE A 29 4.66 -4.88 3.43
CA ILE A 29 4.32 -6.28 3.72
C ILE A 29 5.57 -6.95 4.25
N THR A 30 5.58 -7.22 5.55
CA THR A 30 6.67 -7.91 6.24
C THR A 30 6.31 -9.37 6.42
N VAL A 31 7.08 -10.26 5.81
CA VAL A 31 6.94 -11.72 5.94
C VAL A 31 8.03 -12.23 6.87
N ASN A 32 7.67 -12.59 8.11
CA ASN A 32 8.58 -13.19 9.07
C ASN A 32 8.41 -14.72 9.03
N LYS A 33 9.40 -15.42 8.49
CA LYS A 33 9.37 -16.88 8.28
C LYS A 33 9.53 -17.67 9.59
N GLU A 34 10.18 -17.10 10.61
CA GLU A 34 10.37 -17.77 11.90
C GLU A 34 9.12 -17.71 12.77
N THR A 35 8.52 -16.52 12.86
CA THR A 35 7.30 -16.33 13.66
C THR A 35 6.03 -16.72 12.91
N LYS A 36 6.14 -17.03 11.61
CA LYS A 36 5.01 -17.31 10.71
C LYS A 36 3.96 -16.18 10.72
N LYS A 37 4.44 -14.94 10.66
CA LYS A 37 3.60 -13.75 10.63
C LYS A 37 3.78 -12.96 9.34
N ILE A 38 2.68 -12.45 8.81
CA ILE A 38 2.67 -11.42 7.78
C ILE A 38 2.10 -10.17 8.44
N THR A 39 2.91 -9.12 8.52
CA THR A 39 2.48 -7.81 9.05
C THR A 39 2.35 -6.81 7.92
N MET A 40 1.17 -6.21 7.78
CA MET A 40 0.91 -5.12 6.85
C MET A 40 1.01 -3.79 7.59
N THR A 41 2.06 -3.03 7.34
CA THR A 41 2.23 -1.68 7.88
C THR A 41 1.84 -0.66 6.83
N SER A 42 0.67 -0.01 6.99
CA SER A 42 0.26 1.07 6.08
C SER A 42 0.73 2.42 6.58
N PHE A 43 1.45 3.14 5.71
CA PHE A 43 1.92 4.49 5.97
C PHE A 43 0.88 5.51 5.49
N LEU A 44 0.58 6.48 6.37
CA LEU A 44 -0.32 7.57 6.00
C LEU A 44 0.35 8.45 4.93
N ARG A 45 -0.30 8.63 3.80
CA ARG A 45 0.24 9.36 2.65
C ARG A 45 0.57 10.83 2.95
N ASP A 46 -0.16 11.44 3.91
CA ASP A 46 0.04 12.83 4.33
C ASP A 46 1.08 12.95 5.48
N SER A 47 1.80 11.87 5.83
CA SER A 47 2.91 11.91 6.78
C SER A 47 3.97 12.91 6.32
N TYR A 48 4.37 13.84 7.21
CA TYR A 48 5.39 14.84 6.93
C TYR A 48 6.77 14.24 7.19
N VAL A 49 7.44 13.87 6.09
CA VAL A 49 8.71 13.13 6.11
C VAL A 49 9.87 14.03 5.72
N THR A 50 11.05 13.73 6.27
CA THR A 50 12.30 14.38 5.85
C THR A 50 12.92 13.65 4.66
N LEU A 51 13.49 14.42 3.74
CA LEU A 51 14.31 13.96 2.62
C LEU A 51 15.82 14.05 2.93
N ASN A 52 16.20 14.37 4.18
CA ASN A 52 17.59 14.48 4.54
C ASN A 52 18.33 13.15 4.30
N ASN A 53 19.46 13.23 3.61
CA ASN A 53 20.27 12.08 3.17
C ASN A 53 19.61 11.17 2.13
N VAL A 54 18.53 11.59 1.48
CA VAL A 54 17.98 10.90 0.32
C VAL A 54 18.87 11.18 -0.89
N VAL A 55 19.30 10.13 -1.57
CA VAL A 55 20.14 10.21 -2.77
C VAL A 55 19.34 9.69 -3.96
N ASP A 56 19.25 10.51 -5.03
CA ASP A 56 18.54 10.12 -6.25
C ASP A 56 19.37 9.15 -7.13
N SER A 57 18.76 8.67 -8.20
CA SER A 57 19.39 7.75 -9.16
C SER A 57 20.64 8.32 -9.87
N ASN A 58 20.86 9.63 -9.81
CA ASN A 58 22.02 10.32 -10.37
C ASN A 58 23.13 10.56 -9.31
N GLY A 59 22.93 10.09 -8.08
CA GLY A 59 23.85 10.27 -6.96
C GLY A 59 23.77 11.63 -6.29
N LYS A 60 22.77 12.45 -6.60
CA LYS A 60 22.58 13.77 -5.97
C LYS A 60 21.83 13.62 -4.65
N SER A 61 22.40 14.18 -3.59
CA SER A 61 21.76 14.23 -2.27
C SER A 61 20.71 15.34 -2.20
N HIS A 62 19.60 15.03 -1.56
CA HIS A 62 18.48 15.94 -1.33
C HIS A 62 18.30 16.20 0.17
N SER A 63 17.60 17.30 0.47
CA SER A 63 17.27 17.71 1.85
C SER A 63 15.93 18.43 1.84
N GLY A 64 15.37 18.67 3.04
CA GLY A 64 14.08 19.30 3.22
C GLY A 64 13.04 18.31 3.71
N SER A 65 11.78 18.67 3.62
CA SER A 65 10.67 17.84 4.05
C SER A 65 9.50 17.97 3.09
N THR A 66 8.69 16.91 3.01
CA THR A 66 7.52 16.86 2.14
C THR A 66 6.49 15.87 2.69
N LYS A 67 5.35 15.72 2.02
CA LYS A 67 4.42 14.61 2.30
C LYS A 67 4.94 13.31 1.70
N LEU A 68 4.67 12.19 2.36
CA LEU A 68 5.08 10.87 1.87
C LEU A 68 4.59 10.60 0.45
N THR A 69 3.33 10.95 0.14
CA THR A 69 2.78 10.81 -1.23
C THR A 69 3.58 11.56 -2.29
N LEU A 70 4.14 12.73 -1.93
CA LEU A 70 4.94 13.56 -2.85
C LEU A 70 6.40 13.11 -2.94
N ALA A 71 6.91 12.39 -1.95
CA ALA A 71 8.27 11.81 -2.01
C ALA A 71 8.39 10.85 -3.20
N TYR A 72 7.35 10.05 -3.47
CA TYR A 72 7.29 9.20 -4.65
C TYR A 72 7.37 10.03 -5.95
N ALA A 73 6.55 11.09 -6.08
CA ALA A 73 6.52 11.95 -7.25
C ALA A 73 7.88 12.62 -7.53
N LEU A 74 8.57 13.06 -6.47
CA LEU A 74 9.93 13.61 -6.58
C LEU A 74 10.91 12.53 -7.10
N GLY A 75 10.90 11.33 -6.53
CA GLY A 75 11.74 10.24 -6.99
C GLY A 75 11.47 9.86 -8.44
N TYR A 76 10.21 9.90 -8.86
CA TYR A 76 9.82 9.67 -10.25
C TYR A 76 10.39 10.74 -11.20
N GLN A 77 10.35 12.00 -10.83
CA GLN A 77 10.97 13.09 -11.60
C GLN A 77 12.49 12.94 -11.74
N TRP A 78 13.15 12.36 -10.74
CA TRP A 78 14.61 12.19 -10.73
C TRP A 78 15.09 10.93 -11.46
N GLY A 79 14.29 9.89 -11.59
CA GLY A 79 14.76 8.64 -12.17
C GLY A 79 13.67 7.67 -12.63
N GLY A 80 12.46 8.16 -12.94
CA GLY A 80 11.34 7.31 -13.33
C GLY A 80 10.88 6.40 -12.20
N THR A 81 10.18 5.31 -12.53
CA THR A 81 9.61 4.37 -11.55
C THR A 81 10.67 3.80 -10.61
N LEU A 82 11.82 3.35 -11.12
CA LEU A 82 12.89 2.82 -10.26
C LEU A 82 13.51 3.89 -9.36
N GLY A 83 13.62 5.15 -9.85
CA GLY A 83 14.05 6.27 -9.03
C GLY A 83 13.06 6.59 -7.91
N ALA A 84 11.76 6.46 -8.18
CA ALA A 84 10.73 6.63 -7.16
C ALA A 84 10.81 5.55 -6.09
N MET A 85 10.96 4.27 -6.47
CA MET A 85 11.16 3.15 -5.54
C MET A 85 12.38 3.39 -4.66
N GLN A 86 13.54 3.73 -5.24
CA GLN A 86 14.77 4.02 -4.52
C GLN A 86 14.60 5.18 -3.50
N VAL A 87 13.86 6.22 -3.86
CA VAL A 87 13.57 7.32 -2.94
C VAL A 87 12.64 6.87 -1.81
N MET A 88 11.60 6.10 -2.13
CA MET A 88 10.67 5.58 -1.12
C MET A 88 11.38 4.67 -0.11
N ASP A 89 12.27 3.79 -0.53
CA ASP A 89 13.07 2.93 0.36
C ASP A 89 13.84 3.77 1.40
N GLN A 90 14.54 4.79 0.91
CA GLN A 90 15.31 5.68 1.78
C GLN A 90 14.41 6.50 2.71
N VAL A 91 13.27 7.01 2.20
CA VAL A 91 12.31 7.78 3.01
C VAL A 91 11.69 6.90 4.09
N ILE A 92 11.27 5.68 3.78
CA ILE A 92 10.72 4.73 4.77
C ILE A 92 11.77 4.40 5.82
N THR A 93 12.97 4.03 5.42
CA THR A 93 14.05 3.68 6.37
C THR A 93 14.44 4.87 7.26
N ASN A 94 14.64 6.05 6.65
CA ASN A 94 15.11 7.23 7.39
C ASN A 94 14.08 7.74 8.41
N ASN A 95 12.79 7.73 8.04
CA ASN A 95 11.74 8.31 8.87
C ASN A 95 11.06 7.29 9.80
N PHE A 96 10.89 6.04 9.37
CA PHE A 96 10.10 5.03 10.09
C PHE A 96 10.93 3.84 10.60
N GLY A 97 12.10 3.58 10.02
CA GLY A 97 13.05 2.56 10.46
C GLY A 97 13.17 1.31 9.59
N PRO A 98 12.07 0.71 9.07
CA PRO A 98 12.16 -0.52 8.29
C PRO A 98 13.07 -0.39 7.07
N VAL A 99 13.87 -1.42 6.83
CA VAL A 99 14.61 -1.60 5.57
C VAL A 99 13.68 -2.28 4.57
N VAL A 100 13.56 -1.71 3.38
CA VAL A 100 12.78 -2.28 2.28
C VAL A 100 13.69 -3.18 1.44
N ASP A 101 13.28 -4.42 1.19
CA ASP A 101 14.04 -5.35 0.34
C ASP A 101 13.66 -5.17 -1.13
N HIS A 102 12.35 -5.03 -1.40
CA HIS A 102 11.81 -4.88 -2.76
C HIS A 102 10.55 -4.03 -2.78
N ASN A 103 10.22 -3.57 -3.99
CA ASN A 103 9.05 -2.76 -4.27
C ASN A 103 8.12 -3.43 -5.30
N ILE A 104 6.82 -3.22 -5.13
CA ILE A 104 5.79 -3.53 -6.14
C ILE A 104 4.93 -2.29 -6.29
N GLU A 105 4.89 -1.72 -7.49
CA GLU A 105 3.99 -0.64 -7.85
C GLU A 105 2.78 -1.19 -8.60
N VAL A 106 1.60 -0.80 -8.16
CA VAL A 106 0.30 -1.23 -8.70
C VAL A 106 -0.52 0.00 -9.06
N ASN A 107 -0.95 0.11 -10.31
CA ASN A 107 -1.96 1.08 -10.73
C ASN A 107 -3.37 0.48 -10.62
N MET A 108 -4.40 1.27 -10.93
CA MET A 108 -5.80 0.81 -10.84
C MET A 108 -6.11 -0.34 -11.80
N GLU A 109 -5.52 -0.37 -12.99
CA GLU A 109 -5.70 -1.45 -13.96
C GLU A 109 -5.15 -2.79 -13.42
N ALA A 110 -3.93 -2.78 -12.88
CA ALA A 110 -3.32 -3.94 -12.24
C ALA A 110 -4.10 -4.39 -10.99
N PHE A 111 -4.62 -3.43 -10.21
CA PHE A 111 -5.46 -3.71 -9.05
C PHE A 111 -6.74 -4.45 -9.46
N ASP A 112 -7.48 -3.92 -10.45
CA ASP A 112 -8.71 -4.54 -10.95
C ASP A 112 -8.44 -5.94 -11.52
N ALA A 113 -7.37 -6.07 -12.31
CA ALA A 113 -6.97 -7.35 -12.89
C ALA A 113 -6.63 -8.38 -11.80
N CYS A 114 -5.93 -7.97 -10.74
CA CYS A 114 -5.60 -8.84 -9.60
C CYS A 114 -6.86 -9.36 -8.92
N ILE A 115 -7.77 -8.46 -8.55
CA ILE A 115 -9.03 -8.84 -7.89
C ILE A 115 -9.85 -9.78 -8.76
N ASN A 116 -9.97 -9.49 -10.06
CA ASN A 116 -10.72 -10.30 -11.00
C ASN A 116 -10.08 -11.68 -11.23
N ALA A 117 -8.74 -11.76 -11.33
CA ALA A 117 -8.01 -13.02 -11.46
C ALA A 117 -8.19 -13.95 -10.23
N LEU A 118 -8.39 -13.35 -9.05
CA LEU A 118 -8.72 -14.04 -7.80
C LEU A 118 -10.20 -14.46 -7.71
N GLY A 119 -11.04 -14.13 -8.69
CA GLY A 119 -12.49 -14.35 -8.64
C GLY A 119 -13.22 -13.43 -7.66
N GLY A 120 -12.71 -12.20 -7.48
CA GLY A 120 -13.23 -11.21 -6.54
C GLY A 120 -12.62 -11.33 -5.13
N VAL A 121 -12.96 -10.40 -4.25
CA VAL A 121 -12.61 -10.40 -2.82
C VAL A 121 -13.84 -10.15 -1.97
N THR A 122 -13.85 -10.66 -0.74
CA THR A 122 -14.95 -10.39 0.19
C THR A 122 -14.60 -9.17 1.02
N ILE A 123 -15.45 -8.15 0.98
CA ILE A 123 -15.35 -6.95 1.82
C ILE A 123 -16.56 -6.87 2.76
N THR A 124 -16.33 -6.46 3.99
CA THR A 124 -17.39 -6.23 4.97
C THR A 124 -17.75 -4.76 4.95
N LEU A 125 -18.97 -4.45 4.55
CA LEU A 125 -19.50 -3.09 4.46
C LEU A 125 -20.34 -2.75 5.69
N ASP A 126 -20.20 -1.52 6.19
CA ASP A 126 -21.20 -0.94 7.06
C ASP A 126 -22.40 -0.44 6.25
N LYS A 127 -23.46 -0.03 6.95
CA LYS A 127 -24.72 0.44 6.33
C LYS A 127 -24.49 1.65 5.40
N ASP A 128 -23.64 2.58 5.79
CA ASP A 128 -23.37 3.81 5.03
C ASP A 128 -22.49 3.53 3.81
N GLU A 129 -21.54 2.62 3.95
CA GLU A 129 -20.70 2.12 2.86
C GLU A 129 -21.53 1.38 1.82
N ALA A 130 -22.40 0.46 2.24
CA ALA A 130 -23.31 -0.24 1.33
C ALA A 130 -24.22 0.73 0.57
N LYS A 131 -24.79 1.72 1.27
CA LYS A 131 -25.59 2.80 0.66
C LYS A 131 -24.76 3.63 -0.33
N TYR A 132 -23.53 3.97 0.01
CA TYR A 132 -22.63 4.69 -0.89
C TYR A 132 -22.35 3.90 -2.17
N MET A 133 -22.01 2.62 -2.04
CA MET A 133 -21.76 1.72 -3.16
C MET A 133 -22.99 1.61 -4.08
N ASN A 134 -24.16 1.36 -3.52
CA ASN A 134 -25.41 1.31 -4.28
C ASN A 134 -25.69 2.62 -5.01
N ASN A 135 -25.51 3.77 -4.36
CA ASN A 135 -25.70 5.08 -4.98
C ASN A 135 -24.66 5.37 -6.06
N TYR A 136 -23.43 4.89 -5.92
CA TYR A 136 -22.39 5.02 -6.94
C TYR A 136 -22.76 4.22 -8.18
N PHE A 137 -23.03 2.93 -8.03
CA PHE A 137 -23.30 2.04 -9.16
C PHE A 137 -24.62 2.32 -9.87
N SER A 138 -25.63 2.83 -9.18
CA SER A 138 -26.91 3.25 -9.80
C SER A 138 -26.74 4.36 -10.84
N LYS A 139 -25.67 5.18 -10.75
CA LYS A 139 -25.40 6.25 -11.72
C LYS A 139 -24.81 5.74 -13.06
N PHE A 140 -24.36 4.51 -13.09
CA PHE A 140 -23.72 3.87 -14.25
C PHE A 140 -24.60 2.78 -14.88
N ASP A 141 -25.91 2.75 -14.55
CA ASP A 141 -26.86 1.73 -15.02
C ASP A 141 -26.30 0.28 -14.85
N ALA A 142 -25.56 0.07 -13.77
CA ALA A 142 -24.99 -1.22 -13.43
C ALA A 142 -26.08 -2.13 -12.83
N GLU A 143 -27.03 -2.55 -13.66
CA GLU A 143 -28.13 -3.43 -13.28
C GLU A 143 -27.61 -4.73 -12.63
N GLY A 144 -28.23 -5.13 -11.54
CA GLY A 144 -27.93 -6.35 -10.81
C GLY A 144 -26.78 -6.25 -9.81
N ARG A 145 -26.20 -5.06 -9.60
CA ARG A 145 -25.25 -4.80 -8.52
C ARG A 145 -25.99 -4.27 -7.30
N GLU A 146 -26.03 -5.07 -6.24
CA GLU A 146 -26.63 -4.70 -4.96
C GLU A 146 -25.65 -5.03 -3.82
N PHE A 147 -25.44 -4.06 -2.93
CA PHE A 147 -24.54 -4.17 -1.80
C PHE A 147 -25.32 -4.05 -0.49
N PHE A 148 -24.95 -4.87 0.48
CA PHE A 148 -25.64 -4.99 1.77
C PHE A 148 -24.67 -4.72 2.91
N GLU A 149 -25.20 -4.37 4.07
CA GLU A 149 -24.46 -4.40 5.32
C GLU A 149 -23.97 -5.82 5.58
N GLY A 150 -22.67 -5.97 5.92
CA GLY A 150 -22.01 -7.27 6.08
C GLY A 150 -21.14 -7.65 4.88
N ASP A 151 -20.92 -8.94 4.69
CA ASP A 151 -19.97 -9.46 3.72
C ASP A 151 -20.52 -9.44 2.29
N ASN A 152 -19.76 -8.82 1.38
CA ASN A 152 -20.06 -8.73 -0.04
C ASN A 152 -18.89 -9.25 -0.86
N LEU A 153 -19.14 -10.19 -1.78
CA LEU A 153 -18.14 -10.57 -2.78
C LEU A 153 -18.14 -9.52 -3.89
N VAL A 154 -17.00 -8.90 -4.13
CA VAL A 154 -16.85 -7.79 -5.09
C VAL A 154 -15.78 -8.11 -6.13
N ASP A 155 -16.00 -7.65 -7.37
CA ASP A 155 -15.02 -7.65 -8.44
C ASP A 155 -14.04 -6.48 -8.32
N GLY A 156 -13.08 -6.37 -9.28
CA GLY A 156 -12.07 -5.32 -9.29
C GLY A 156 -12.67 -3.93 -9.26
N TRP A 157 -13.66 -3.63 -10.14
CA TRP A 157 -14.29 -2.31 -10.18
C TRP A 157 -14.97 -1.93 -8.87
N ALA A 158 -15.71 -2.84 -8.26
CA ALA A 158 -16.35 -2.55 -6.97
C ALA A 158 -15.32 -2.42 -5.83
N ALA A 159 -14.25 -3.20 -5.86
CA ALA A 159 -13.13 -3.06 -4.93
C ALA A 159 -12.41 -1.70 -5.11
N GLU A 160 -12.19 -1.24 -6.38
CA GLU A 160 -11.63 0.09 -6.67
C GLU A 160 -12.49 1.20 -6.06
N VAL A 161 -13.81 1.17 -6.29
CA VAL A 161 -14.75 2.15 -5.71
C VAL A 161 -14.66 2.15 -4.19
N TYR A 162 -14.61 0.97 -3.58
CA TYR A 162 -14.51 0.84 -2.13
C TYR A 162 -13.22 1.44 -1.56
N VAL A 163 -12.05 1.11 -2.10
CA VAL A 163 -10.77 1.62 -1.58
C VAL A 163 -10.54 3.10 -1.83
N ARG A 164 -11.23 3.69 -2.82
CA ARG A 164 -11.17 5.14 -3.13
C ARG A 164 -12.17 5.98 -2.33
N THR A 165 -13.15 5.35 -1.69
CA THR A 165 -14.19 6.05 -0.96
C THR A 165 -13.62 6.86 0.21
N ARG A 166 -14.00 8.15 0.30
CA ARG A 166 -13.60 9.09 1.36
C ARG A 166 -14.79 9.70 2.11
N HIS A 167 -16.00 9.48 1.63
CA HIS A 167 -17.21 10.18 2.09
C HIS A 167 -18.41 9.24 2.23
N ALA A 168 -18.21 7.99 2.67
CA ALA A 168 -19.31 7.07 2.89
C ALA A 168 -20.21 7.55 4.05
N ASN A 169 -19.63 8.18 5.06
CA ASN A 169 -20.34 8.74 6.21
C ASN A 169 -19.73 10.09 6.66
N ASN A 170 -20.42 10.80 7.57
CA ASN A 170 -20.03 12.14 8.05
C ASN A 170 -18.73 12.17 8.91
N GLY A 171 -18.04 11.09 9.10
CA GLY A 171 -16.75 11.01 9.82
C GLY A 171 -15.67 10.35 9.00
N ASP A 172 -15.94 10.10 7.72
CA ASP A 172 -15.00 9.44 6.84
C ASP A 172 -13.82 10.36 6.50
N ASN A 173 -12.63 9.81 6.59
CA ASN A 173 -11.37 10.53 6.41
C ASN A 173 -10.29 9.62 5.81
N ASP A 174 -9.07 10.10 5.68
CA ASP A 174 -7.95 9.36 5.12
C ASP A 174 -7.59 8.08 5.92
N TYR A 175 -7.87 8.06 7.23
CA TYR A 175 -7.68 6.86 8.07
C TYR A 175 -8.62 5.72 7.66
N ASN A 176 -9.88 6.03 7.41
CA ASN A 176 -10.87 5.04 6.97
C ASN A 176 -10.53 4.51 5.58
N ARG A 177 -10.09 5.39 4.67
CA ARG A 177 -9.59 4.97 3.36
C ARG A 177 -8.40 4.02 3.48
N THR A 178 -7.40 4.36 4.26
CA THR A 178 -6.23 3.51 4.50
C THR A 178 -6.63 2.16 5.13
N ASN A 179 -7.65 2.14 5.98
CA ASN A 179 -8.19 0.90 6.54
C ASN A 179 -8.85 0.03 5.47
N ARG A 180 -9.66 0.62 4.57
CA ARG A 180 -10.28 -0.10 3.44
C ARG A 180 -9.22 -0.72 2.52
N GLN A 181 -8.16 0.02 2.22
CA GLN A 181 -7.04 -0.49 1.43
C GLN A 181 -6.39 -1.70 2.09
N ARG A 182 -6.12 -1.66 3.41
CA ARG A 182 -5.59 -2.81 4.15
C ARG A 182 -6.53 -4.01 4.14
N GLN A 183 -7.83 -3.78 4.29
CA GLN A 183 -8.83 -4.86 4.24
C GLN A 183 -8.78 -5.61 2.90
N VAL A 184 -8.73 -4.88 1.79
CA VAL A 184 -8.65 -5.51 0.46
C VAL A 184 -7.33 -6.25 0.29
N VAL A 185 -6.19 -5.66 0.67
CA VAL A 185 -4.88 -6.35 0.62
C VAL A 185 -4.87 -7.60 1.49
N ALA A 186 -5.48 -7.55 2.69
CA ALA A 186 -5.62 -8.73 3.55
C ALA A 186 -6.44 -9.84 2.87
N GLN A 187 -7.53 -9.50 2.19
CA GLN A 187 -8.34 -10.48 1.46
C GLN A 187 -7.58 -11.10 0.27
N VAL A 188 -6.79 -10.30 -0.45
CA VAL A 188 -5.89 -10.81 -1.49
C VAL A 188 -4.90 -11.81 -0.89
N LEU A 189 -4.23 -11.46 0.21
CA LEU A 189 -3.27 -12.34 0.87
C LEU A 189 -3.94 -13.63 1.39
N GLU A 190 -5.14 -13.55 1.98
CA GLU A 190 -5.87 -14.75 2.42
C GLU A 190 -6.24 -15.68 1.26
N LYS A 191 -6.59 -15.13 0.09
CA LYS A 191 -6.83 -15.95 -1.10
C LYS A 191 -5.55 -16.60 -1.61
N VAL A 192 -4.46 -15.83 -1.69
CA VAL A 192 -3.13 -16.32 -2.13
C VAL A 192 -2.62 -17.44 -1.20
N LYS A 193 -2.84 -17.33 0.12
CA LYS A 193 -2.47 -18.37 1.10
C LYS A 193 -3.06 -19.75 0.78
N ASN A 194 -4.20 -19.80 0.13
CA ASN A 194 -4.91 -21.04 -0.18
C ASN A 194 -4.68 -21.54 -1.62
N MET A 195 -3.84 -20.85 -2.40
CA MET A 195 -3.52 -21.23 -3.77
C MET A 195 -2.47 -22.33 -3.84
N SER A 196 -2.62 -23.21 -4.83
CA SER A 196 -1.54 -24.13 -5.23
C SER A 196 -0.42 -23.37 -5.94
N VAL A 197 0.79 -23.97 -6.02
CA VAL A 197 1.93 -23.43 -6.79
C VAL A 197 1.54 -23.10 -8.23
N LEU A 198 0.73 -23.97 -8.87
CA LEU A 198 0.29 -23.79 -10.25
C LEU A 198 -0.63 -22.58 -10.42
N GLU A 199 -1.57 -22.38 -9.51
CA GLU A 199 -2.48 -21.24 -9.51
C GLU A 199 -1.72 -19.94 -9.26
N LEU A 200 -0.78 -19.94 -8.30
CA LEU A 200 0.05 -18.78 -8.01
C LEU A 200 0.93 -18.39 -9.21
N ASN A 201 1.58 -19.36 -9.86
CA ASN A 201 2.37 -19.08 -11.06
C ASN A 201 1.51 -18.45 -12.17
N LYS A 202 0.30 -18.96 -12.40
CA LYS A 202 -0.62 -18.37 -13.39
C LYS A 202 -1.02 -16.94 -13.00
N LEU A 203 -1.28 -16.69 -11.72
CA LEU A 203 -1.58 -15.34 -11.22
C LEU A 203 -0.40 -14.40 -11.45
N VAL A 204 0.82 -14.82 -11.11
CA VAL A 204 2.05 -14.03 -11.35
C VAL A 204 2.24 -13.74 -12.83
N ASP A 205 2.11 -14.75 -13.72
CA ASP A 205 2.23 -14.57 -15.17
C ASP A 205 1.22 -13.56 -15.73
N GLN A 206 0.01 -13.52 -15.16
CA GLN A 206 -1.03 -12.58 -15.56
C GLN A 206 -0.79 -11.15 -15.07
N LEU A 207 -0.27 -11.00 -13.84
CA LEU A 207 -0.12 -9.69 -13.20
C LEU A 207 1.23 -9.03 -13.48
N LEU A 208 2.29 -9.82 -13.69
CA LEU A 208 3.64 -9.28 -13.88
C LEU A 208 3.75 -8.24 -15.00
N PRO A 209 3.06 -8.37 -16.15
CA PRO A 209 3.07 -7.32 -17.17
C PRO A 209 2.38 -6.01 -16.80
N LEU A 210 1.53 -6.03 -15.75
CA LEU A 210 0.70 -4.90 -15.31
C LEU A 210 1.30 -4.14 -14.13
N VAL A 211 2.31 -4.70 -13.46
CA VAL A 211 2.96 -4.11 -12.29
C VAL A 211 4.39 -3.69 -12.61
N ALA A 212 4.91 -2.70 -11.89
CA ALA A 212 6.33 -2.43 -11.88
C ALA A 212 6.97 -2.96 -10.59
N THR A 213 8.16 -3.55 -10.70
CA THR A 213 8.89 -4.07 -9.54
C THR A 213 10.39 -4.00 -9.80
N ASP A 214 11.17 -3.90 -8.73
CA ASP A 214 12.63 -4.03 -8.73
C ASP A 214 13.11 -5.47 -8.49
N MET A 215 12.17 -6.41 -8.25
CA MET A 215 12.48 -7.83 -8.11
C MET A 215 12.97 -8.43 -9.43
N THR A 216 14.02 -9.22 -9.36
CA THR A 216 14.39 -10.09 -10.47
C THR A 216 13.50 -11.35 -10.52
N ASN A 217 13.48 -12.03 -11.67
CA ASN A 217 12.80 -13.34 -11.78
C ASN A 217 13.36 -14.35 -10.77
N THR A 218 14.64 -14.24 -10.42
CA THR A 218 15.29 -15.08 -9.42
C THR A 218 14.74 -14.80 -8.02
N ASP A 219 14.56 -13.53 -7.66
CA ASP A 219 14.00 -13.13 -6.36
C ASP A 219 12.58 -13.65 -6.22
N MET A 220 11.72 -13.42 -7.22
CA MET A 220 10.34 -13.91 -7.24
C MET A 220 10.26 -15.43 -7.09
N THR A 221 11.10 -16.16 -7.85
CA THR A 221 11.13 -17.63 -7.76
C THR A 221 11.55 -18.09 -6.38
N ASN A 222 12.58 -17.49 -5.80
CA ASN A 222 13.09 -17.85 -4.48
C ASN A 222 12.04 -17.56 -3.40
N TYR A 223 11.35 -16.41 -3.44
CA TYR A 223 10.28 -16.09 -2.48
C TYR A 223 9.11 -17.07 -2.58
N ILE A 224 8.71 -17.44 -3.80
CA ILE A 224 7.66 -18.46 -3.99
C ILE A 224 8.10 -19.78 -3.34
N LEU A 225 9.32 -20.25 -3.59
CA LEU A 225 9.80 -21.53 -3.05
C LEU A 225 9.97 -21.51 -1.53
N GLU A 226 10.36 -20.38 -0.94
CA GLU A 226 10.61 -20.28 0.50
C GLU A 226 9.33 -19.97 1.32
N VAL A 227 8.46 -19.12 0.79
CA VAL A 227 7.28 -18.62 1.53
C VAL A 227 6.06 -19.49 1.30
N LEU A 228 5.82 -19.96 0.08
CA LEU A 228 4.61 -20.70 -0.26
C LEU A 228 4.37 -21.94 0.61
N PRO A 229 5.39 -22.78 0.95
CA PRO A 229 5.17 -23.95 1.79
C PRO A 229 4.67 -23.64 3.21
N ILE A 230 4.99 -22.46 3.74
CA ILE A 230 4.64 -22.01 5.09
C ILE A 230 3.48 -21.01 5.11
N LEU A 231 3.11 -20.49 3.94
CA LEU A 231 2.10 -19.43 3.79
C LEU A 231 0.72 -19.81 4.40
N PRO A 232 0.20 -21.05 4.26
CA PRO A 232 -1.07 -21.43 4.87
C PRO A 232 -1.09 -21.35 6.40
N GLU A 233 0.09 -21.46 7.05
CA GLU A 233 0.23 -21.42 8.50
C GLU A 233 0.47 -19.99 9.03
N MET A 234 0.69 -19.03 8.15
CA MET A 234 0.98 -17.65 8.55
C MET A 234 -0.27 -16.92 9.03
N THR A 235 -0.10 -16.11 10.06
CA THR A 235 -1.13 -15.19 10.56
C THR A 235 -0.94 -13.80 9.97
N LEU A 236 -2.05 -13.11 9.70
CA LEU A 236 -2.06 -11.74 9.19
C LEU A 236 -2.28 -10.76 10.34
N GLU A 237 -1.41 -9.75 10.42
CA GLU A 237 -1.55 -8.62 11.34
C GLU A 237 -1.48 -7.31 10.54
N SER A 238 -2.08 -6.23 11.06
CA SER A 238 -2.00 -4.93 10.41
C SER A 238 -1.75 -3.80 11.38
N ILE A 239 -0.89 -2.87 10.97
CA ILE A 239 -0.50 -1.68 11.72
C ILE A 239 -0.70 -0.46 10.84
N GLN A 240 -1.28 0.60 11.39
CA GLN A 240 -1.25 1.92 10.78
C GLN A 240 -0.05 2.70 11.31
N CYS A 241 0.73 3.29 10.43
CA CYS A 241 1.88 4.13 10.76
C CYS A 241 1.78 5.49 10.04
N PRO A 242 1.97 6.60 10.76
CA PRO A 242 2.01 6.67 12.22
C PRO A 242 0.64 6.46 12.87
N ASN A 243 0.63 6.17 14.17
CA ASN A 243 -0.55 6.11 15.02
C ASN A 243 -0.35 6.94 16.29
N LYS A 244 -1.29 6.91 17.22
CA LYS A 244 -1.22 7.71 18.46
C LYS A 244 0.01 7.36 19.31
N GLU A 245 0.41 6.10 19.39
CA GLU A 245 1.59 5.64 20.15
C GLU A 245 2.88 6.17 19.53
N MET A 246 2.88 6.36 18.21
CA MET A 246 3.97 6.95 17.44
C MET A 246 3.96 8.50 17.45
N GLY A 247 3.13 9.11 18.29
CA GLY A 247 3.07 10.56 18.44
C GLY A 247 2.35 11.28 17.28
N LEU A 248 1.40 10.61 16.62
CA LEU A 248 0.64 11.18 15.52
C LEU A 248 -0.19 12.39 15.97
N TRP A 249 -0.03 13.50 15.23
CA TRP A 249 -0.92 14.66 15.26
C TRP A 249 -0.97 15.33 13.87
N GLY A 250 -2.08 15.98 13.55
CA GLY A 250 -2.30 16.61 12.25
C GLY A 250 -2.39 18.13 12.34
N GLU A 251 -1.98 18.81 11.27
CA GLU A 251 -2.21 20.24 11.07
C GLU A 251 -2.48 20.55 9.60
N VAL A 252 -2.88 21.80 9.33
CA VAL A 252 -3.01 22.35 7.98
C VAL A 252 -1.99 23.50 7.87
N ALA A 253 -1.08 23.41 6.91
CA ALA A 253 0.00 24.35 6.75
C ALA A 253 0.41 24.56 5.28
N ASP A 254 0.91 25.73 4.94
CA ASP A 254 1.57 26.02 3.66
C ASP A 254 3.03 25.54 3.70
N ILE A 255 3.23 24.25 3.48
CA ILE A 255 4.56 23.61 3.54
C ILE A 255 5.46 23.95 2.35
N PHE A 256 4.91 24.50 1.27
CA PHE A 256 5.67 24.90 0.08
C PHE A 256 5.85 26.42 -0.06
N HIS A 257 5.31 27.19 0.90
CA HIS A 257 5.36 28.66 0.90
C HIS A 257 4.81 29.29 -0.38
N ASN A 258 3.79 28.68 -0.96
CA ASN A 258 3.13 29.10 -2.20
C ASN A 258 1.73 29.66 -1.99
N GLY A 259 1.27 29.78 -0.75
CA GLY A 259 -0.05 30.24 -0.36
C GLY A 259 -1.13 29.15 -0.38
N GLU A 260 -0.75 27.89 -0.60
CA GLU A 260 -1.67 26.75 -0.57
C GLU A 260 -1.50 25.95 0.72
N GLU A 261 -2.58 25.74 1.43
CA GLU A 261 -2.61 24.94 2.65
C GLU A 261 -2.78 23.45 2.35
N HIS A 262 -1.95 22.64 3.02
CA HIS A 262 -1.98 21.18 2.90
C HIS A 262 -2.24 20.54 4.26
N SER A 263 -3.11 19.51 4.29
CA SER A 263 -3.19 18.63 5.47
C SER A 263 -1.92 17.80 5.56
N ILE A 264 -1.28 17.83 6.72
CA ILE A 264 -0.07 17.06 7.03
C ILE A 264 -0.22 16.33 8.36
N GLN A 265 0.50 15.21 8.47
CA GLN A 265 0.51 14.37 9.65
C GLN A 265 1.93 14.28 10.21
N HIS A 266 2.12 14.79 11.41
CA HIS A 266 3.37 14.70 12.15
C HIS A 266 3.44 13.43 12.99
N PHE A 267 4.64 12.99 13.29
CA PHE A 267 4.90 11.82 14.12
C PHE A 267 6.30 11.92 14.75
N ASP A 268 6.58 11.04 15.68
CA ASP A 268 7.89 10.89 16.31
C ASP A 268 8.66 9.75 15.62
N PRO A 269 9.70 10.04 14.81
CA PRO A 269 10.48 9.00 14.13
C PRO A 269 11.11 8.00 15.06
N ALA A 270 11.53 8.41 16.28
CA ALA A 270 12.14 7.49 17.23
C ALA A 270 11.12 6.47 17.76
N LYS A 271 9.89 6.90 18.02
CA LYS A 271 8.79 6.00 18.41
C LYS A 271 8.37 5.06 17.27
N CYS A 272 8.32 5.56 16.03
CA CYS A 272 8.06 4.71 14.86
C CYS A 272 9.11 3.61 14.77
N LYS A 273 10.39 3.96 14.82
CA LYS A 273 11.52 3.00 14.79
C LYS A 273 11.45 1.99 15.93
N ALA A 274 11.17 2.43 17.14
CA ALA A 274 11.07 1.55 18.31
C ALA A 274 9.96 0.50 18.17
N ILE A 275 8.88 0.80 17.43
CA ILE A 275 7.75 -0.11 17.20
C ILE A 275 7.98 -0.98 15.98
N LEU A 276 8.47 -0.42 14.87
CA LEU A 276 8.51 -1.11 13.58
C LEU A 276 9.77 -1.95 13.38
N VAL A 277 10.94 -1.49 13.83
CA VAL A 277 12.20 -2.23 13.62
C VAL A 277 12.15 -3.65 14.20
N PRO A 278 11.65 -3.90 15.41
CA PRO A 278 11.53 -5.26 15.95
C PRO A 278 10.59 -6.18 15.15
N ILE A 279 9.70 -5.61 14.34
CA ILE A 279 8.78 -6.39 13.49
C ILE A 279 9.43 -6.72 12.15
N THR A 280 10.20 -5.78 11.61
CA THR A 280 10.75 -5.80 10.26
C THR A 280 12.19 -6.31 10.19
N GLU A 281 12.83 -6.52 11.32
CA GLU A 281 14.16 -7.10 11.44
C GLU A 281 14.11 -8.34 12.35
N CYS A 282 14.92 -9.34 12.05
CA CYS A 282 15.19 -10.44 12.99
C CYS A 282 16.54 -10.16 13.66
N ASP A 283 16.56 -10.19 14.98
CA ASP A 283 17.78 -10.25 15.78
C ASP A 283 18.64 -11.50 15.44
#